data_e19a6684745bf0eeba526ea3e5695604
#
_entry.id   e19a6684745bf0eeba526ea3e5695604
#
_cell.length_a   1.000
_cell.length_b   1.000
_cell.length_c   1.000
_cell.angle_alpha   90.00
_cell.angle_beta   90.00
_cell.angle_gamma   90.00
#
_symmetry.space_group_name_H-M   'P 1'
#
loop_
_entity.id
_entity.type
_entity.pdbx_description
1 polymer ?
#
loop_
_entity_poly.entity_id
_entity_poly.type
_entity_poly.pdbx_seq_one_letter_code
_entity_poly.pdbx_strand_id
1 'polypeptide(L)'
;MDYKDADFKIPIESNSYKRNSDFICNSINSIINERIITKNNRIIINTNLKKGLPLENINKIAGPMVEAWCGEVFSDIKDNLNNRYKLINVEVQQRLGVADIVLQFKIENEYCTSNIDVKATAEDIPSSGRGPNITSYSRIRTEYIKDPDFMFVILSVKHKVFSQRNENSLLVYGIMENTSANAYDLKYISDNDINYNPSLGTGQIQIKDIHYIKYQYRTTWEFCQLLDKKYLNSSRRTIDDWFREARMHEWIKN
;
A
#
# COMPACT_ATOMS: atom_id res chain seq x y z
N MET A 1 31.39 14.70 5.10
CA MET A 1 31.22 14.13 3.74
C MET A 1 29.89 14.66 3.22
N ASP A 2 29.85 15.21 2.01
CA ASP A 2 28.58 15.68 1.42
C ASP A 2 27.84 14.49 0.80
N TYR A 3 26.52 14.54 0.75
CA TYR A 3 25.66 13.55 0.06
C TYR A 3 26.11 13.32 -1.39
N LYS A 4 26.51 14.40 -2.08
CA LYS A 4 26.96 14.36 -3.49
C LYS A 4 28.26 13.60 -3.72
N ASP A 5 29.07 13.46 -2.67
CA ASP A 5 30.39 12.80 -2.74
C ASP A 5 30.30 11.29 -2.46
N ALA A 6 29.09 10.78 -2.18
CA ALA A 6 28.89 9.37 -1.90
C ALA A 6 29.02 8.51 -3.18
N ASP A 7 29.78 7.41 -3.11
CA ASP A 7 29.86 6.43 -4.21
C ASP A 7 28.64 5.49 -4.16
N PHE A 8 27.55 5.92 -4.78
CA PHE A 8 26.26 5.23 -4.75
C PHE A 8 26.30 3.88 -5.47
N LYS A 9 25.58 2.91 -4.91
CA LYS A 9 25.08 1.76 -5.67
C LYS A 9 23.83 2.19 -6.44
N ILE A 10 24.00 2.47 -7.73
CA ILE A 10 22.90 2.87 -8.59
C ILE A 10 22.11 1.63 -8.98
N PRO A 11 20.79 1.55 -8.72
CA PRO A 11 19.97 0.41 -9.09
C PRO A 11 19.90 0.23 -10.61
N ILE A 12 19.80 -1.02 -11.03
CA ILE A 12 19.54 -1.34 -12.43
C ILE A 12 18.07 -0.99 -12.73
N GLU A 13 17.80 -0.38 -13.87
CA GLU A 13 16.43 -0.09 -14.29
C GLU A 13 15.87 -1.25 -15.12
N SER A 14 14.68 -1.71 -14.80
CA SER A 14 13.97 -2.73 -15.57
C SER A 14 13.18 -2.07 -16.71
N ASN A 15 13.40 -2.53 -17.95
CA ASN A 15 12.72 -2.01 -19.13
C ASN A 15 11.21 -2.33 -19.15
N SER A 16 10.80 -3.39 -18.48
CA SER A 16 9.39 -3.83 -18.40
C SER A 16 8.63 -3.21 -17.22
N TYR A 17 9.33 -2.61 -16.25
CA TYR A 17 8.75 -2.16 -15.00
C TYR A 17 7.51 -1.28 -15.19
N LYS A 18 7.59 -0.23 -16.02
CA LYS A 18 6.47 0.68 -16.25
C LYS A 18 5.23 -0.05 -16.80
N ARG A 19 5.42 -0.87 -17.83
CA ARG A 19 4.35 -1.68 -18.43
C ARG A 19 3.71 -2.60 -17.39
N ASN A 20 4.53 -3.29 -16.61
CA ASN A 20 4.08 -4.24 -15.60
C ASN A 20 3.35 -3.51 -14.45
N SER A 21 3.86 -2.37 -14.00
CA SER A 21 3.22 -1.52 -13.00
C SER A 21 1.85 -1.02 -13.44
N ASP A 22 1.75 -0.48 -14.66
CA ASP A 22 0.49 -0.02 -15.25
C ASP A 22 -0.53 -1.18 -15.34
N PHE A 23 -0.11 -2.36 -15.79
CA PHE A 23 -0.96 -3.55 -15.88
C PHE A 23 -1.46 -4.00 -14.49
N ILE A 24 -0.55 -4.10 -13.51
CA ILE A 24 -0.84 -4.59 -12.17
C ILE A 24 -1.78 -3.62 -11.43
N CYS A 25 -1.48 -2.32 -11.42
CA CYS A 25 -2.33 -1.33 -10.79
C CYS A 25 -3.74 -1.30 -11.41
N ASN A 26 -3.86 -1.38 -12.73
CA ASN A 26 -5.14 -1.47 -13.42
C ASN A 26 -5.90 -2.76 -13.10
N SER A 27 -5.19 -3.90 -13.01
CA SER A 27 -5.80 -5.18 -12.63
C SER A 27 -6.32 -5.16 -11.20
N ILE A 28 -5.54 -4.66 -10.23
CA ILE A 28 -5.94 -4.51 -8.83
C ILE A 28 -7.19 -3.61 -8.73
N ASN A 29 -7.16 -2.44 -9.38
CA ASN A 29 -8.31 -1.54 -9.41
C ASN A 29 -9.55 -2.21 -9.97
N SER A 30 -9.42 -2.93 -11.07
CA SER A 30 -10.54 -3.61 -11.72
C SER A 30 -11.10 -4.73 -10.85
N ILE A 31 -10.24 -5.56 -10.26
CA ILE A 31 -10.65 -6.67 -9.37
C ILE A 31 -11.48 -6.14 -8.19
N ILE A 32 -10.96 -5.16 -7.47
CA ILE A 32 -11.63 -4.64 -6.27
C ILE A 32 -12.90 -3.88 -6.63
N ASN A 33 -12.87 -3.01 -7.66
CA ASN A 33 -14.05 -2.25 -8.06
C ASN A 33 -15.14 -3.16 -8.66
N GLU A 34 -14.81 -4.26 -9.31
CA GLU A 34 -15.79 -5.26 -9.76
C GLU A 34 -16.57 -5.87 -8.58
N ARG A 35 -15.86 -6.20 -7.46
CA ARG A 35 -16.53 -6.69 -6.24
C ARG A 35 -17.45 -5.62 -5.63
N ILE A 36 -17.05 -4.35 -5.69
CA ILE A 36 -17.88 -3.23 -5.22
C ILE A 36 -19.14 -3.09 -6.08
N ILE A 37 -19.00 -3.09 -7.40
CA ILE A 37 -20.11 -2.95 -8.35
C ILE A 37 -21.10 -4.12 -8.24
N THR A 38 -20.60 -5.34 -8.05
CA THR A 38 -21.44 -6.54 -7.89
C THR A 38 -21.99 -6.70 -6.47
N LYS A 39 -21.79 -5.71 -5.59
CA LYS A 39 -22.26 -5.68 -4.19
C LYS A 39 -21.73 -6.82 -3.32
N ASN A 40 -20.58 -7.40 -3.67
CA ASN A 40 -19.84 -8.35 -2.84
C ASN A 40 -18.76 -7.63 -2.01
N ASN A 41 -19.11 -6.48 -1.43
CA ASN A 41 -18.24 -5.50 -0.83
C ASN A 41 -18.51 -5.27 0.66
N ARG A 42 -19.28 -6.16 1.30
CA ARG A 42 -19.70 -6.00 2.69
C ARG A 42 -18.99 -7.00 3.60
N ILE A 43 -18.52 -6.49 4.73
CA ILE A 43 -17.99 -7.27 5.85
C ILE A 43 -19.02 -7.18 6.97
N ILE A 44 -19.53 -8.32 7.42
CA ILE A 44 -20.53 -8.40 8.49
C ILE A 44 -19.85 -8.59 9.83
N ILE A 45 -20.10 -7.69 10.77
CA ILE A 45 -19.56 -7.72 12.12
C ILE A 45 -20.66 -8.17 13.07
N ASN A 46 -20.68 -9.46 13.37
CA ASN A 46 -21.64 -10.04 14.30
C ASN A 46 -21.26 -9.73 15.74
N THR A 47 -22.22 -9.21 16.52
CA THR A 47 -22.06 -8.98 17.94
C THR A 47 -23.30 -9.44 18.71
N ASN A 48 -23.16 -9.56 20.03
CA ASN A 48 -24.29 -9.78 20.95
C ASN A 48 -24.81 -8.46 21.56
N LEU A 49 -24.42 -7.31 21.02
CA LEU A 49 -24.82 -5.99 21.51
C LEU A 49 -26.23 -5.65 21.05
N LYS A 50 -27.06 -5.18 21.98
CA LYS A 50 -28.45 -4.80 21.72
C LYS A 50 -28.61 -3.34 21.30
N LYS A 51 -27.64 -2.47 21.65
CA LYS A 51 -27.68 -1.02 21.39
C LYS A 51 -26.88 -0.57 20.16
N GLY A 52 -26.23 -1.52 19.46
CA GLY A 52 -25.39 -1.24 18.29
C GLY A 52 -23.91 -1.20 18.59
N LEU A 53 -23.13 -1.03 17.53
CA LEU A 53 -21.68 -0.91 17.61
C LEU A 53 -21.27 0.51 17.98
N PRO A 54 -20.15 0.68 18.70
CA PRO A 54 -19.56 2.00 18.95
C PRO A 54 -18.91 2.51 17.66
N LEU A 55 -19.70 3.06 16.74
CA LEU A 55 -19.29 3.43 15.37
C LEU A 55 -18.05 4.35 15.34
N GLU A 56 -17.93 5.25 16.32
CA GLU A 56 -16.78 6.16 16.45
C GLU A 56 -15.42 5.45 16.56
N ASN A 57 -15.42 4.21 17.09
CA ASN A 57 -14.18 3.45 17.30
C ASN A 57 -13.98 2.31 16.29
N ILE A 58 -14.96 2.02 15.45
CA ILE A 58 -14.86 0.87 14.53
C ILE A 58 -13.79 1.09 13.47
N ASN A 59 -13.50 2.35 13.13
CA ASN A 59 -12.42 2.71 12.22
C ASN A 59 -11.04 2.23 12.70
N LYS A 60 -10.85 1.98 14.00
CA LYS A 60 -9.61 1.43 14.55
C LYS A 60 -9.38 -0.03 14.19
N ILE A 61 -10.44 -0.78 13.90
CA ILE A 61 -10.39 -2.18 13.49
C ILE A 61 -10.64 -2.37 11.99
N ALA A 62 -10.93 -1.27 11.28
CA ALA A 62 -11.24 -1.33 9.85
C ALA A 62 -10.05 -1.81 9.01
N GLY A 63 -8.83 -1.36 9.32
CA GLY A 63 -7.62 -1.75 8.60
C GLY A 63 -7.50 -3.25 8.43
N PRO A 64 -7.33 -4.04 9.50
CA PRO A 64 -7.20 -5.49 9.41
C PRO A 64 -8.38 -6.20 8.72
N MET A 65 -9.61 -5.68 8.86
CA MET A 65 -10.78 -6.27 8.21
C MET A 65 -10.78 -6.03 6.70
N VAL A 66 -10.41 -4.82 6.27
CA VAL A 66 -10.30 -4.49 4.84
C VAL A 66 -9.12 -5.22 4.19
N GLU A 67 -7.99 -5.34 4.89
CA GLU A 67 -6.84 -6.15 4.45
C GLU A 67 -7.25 -7.61 4.22
N ALA A 68 -7.92 -8.24 5.19
CA ALA A 68 -8.40 -9.61 5.08
C ALA A 68 -9.40 -9.77 3.91
N TRP A 69 -10.35 -8.84 3.78
CA TRP A 69 -11.30 -8.85 2.66
C TRP A 69 -10.60 -8.73 1.30
N CYS A 70 -9.61 -7.86 1.17
CA CYS A 70 -8.82 -7.77 -0.06
C CYS A 70 -8.10 -9.09 -0.37
N GLY A 71 -7.50 -9.72 0.63
CA GLY A 71 -6.84 -11.03 0.48
C GLY A 71 -7.80 -12.12 -0.02
N GLU A 72 -9.01 -12.19 0.53
CA GLU A 72 -10.05 -13.11 0.06
C GLU A 72 -10.49 -12.82 -1.38
N VAL A 73 -10.73 -11.54 -1.71
CA VAL A 73 -11.09 -11.13 -3.08
C VAL A 73 -10.03 -11.54 -4.10
N PHE A 74 -8.75 -11.32 -3.81
CA PHE A 74 -7.68 -11.74 -4.70
C PHE A 74 -7.58 -13.26 -4.81
N SER A 75 -7.76 -14.00 -3.72
CA SER A 75 -7.75 -15.46 -3.71
C SER A 75 -8.87 -16.04 -4.55
N ASP A 76 -10.09 -15.51 -4.44
CA ASP A 76 -11.23 -15.90 -5.28
C ASP A 76 -10.95 -15.71 -6.77
N ILE A 77 -10.29 -14.60 -7.13
CA ILE A 77 -9.91 -14.32 -8.53
C ILE A 77 -8.84 -15.29 -9.03
N LYS A 78 -7.83 -15.57 -8.20
CA LYS A 78 -6.77 -16.53 -8.53
C LYS A 78 -7.35 -17.91 -8.81
N ASP A 79 -8.30 -18.37 -8.00
CA ASP A 79 -8.89 -19.70 -8.09
C ASP A 79 -9.98 -19.82 -9.18
N ASN A 80 -10.36 -18.70 -9.82
CA ASN A 80 -11.33 -18.68 -10.89
C ASN A 80 -10.72 -19.17 -12.20
N LEU A 81 -11.33 -20.18 -12.83
CA LEU A 81 -10.88 -20.73 -14.13
C LEU A 81 -10.83 -19.69 -15.27
N ASN A 82 -11.67 -18.65 -15.19
CA ASN A 82 -11.73 -17.56 -16.16
C ASN A 82 -10.97 -16.31 -15.71
N ASN A 83 -9.86 -16.48 -15.00
CA ASN A 83 -9.04 -15.40 -14.47
C ASN A 83 -8.40 -14.55 -15.57
N ARG A 84 -9.13 -13.53 -16.02
CA ARG A 84 -8.69 -12.58 -17.07
C ARG A 84 -7.56 -11.65 -16.61
N TYR A 85 -7.32 -11.54 -15.30
CA TYR A 85 -6.32 -10.66 -14.70
C TYR A 85 -4.93 -11.28 -14.65
N LYS A 86 -4.79 -12.56 -15.02
CA LYS A 86 -3.51 -13.31 -15.00
C LYS A 86 -2.86 -13.36 -13.62
N LEU A 87 -3.64 -13.23 -12.55
CA LEU A 87 -3.20 -13.37 -11.16
C LEU A 87 -3.00 -14.87 -10.87
N ILE A 88 -1.78 -15.27 -10.53
CA ILE A 88 -1.41 -16.68 -10.38
C ILE A 88 -1.08 -17.08 -8.94
N ASN A 89 -0.69 -16.12 -8.10
CA ASN A 89 -0.46 -16.39 -6.69
C ASN A 89 -0.91 -15.22 -5.82
N VAL A 90 -1.40 -15.55 -4.63
CA VAL A 90 -1.80 -14.61 -3.58
C VAL A 90 -1.24 -15.12 -2.26
N GLU A 91 -0.51 -14.27 -1.56
CA GLU A 91 0.06 -14.57 -0.25
C GLU A 91 -0.28 -13.43 0.70
N VAL A 92 -1.09 -13.71 1.71
CA VAL A 92 -1.37 -12.75 2.79
C VAL A 92 -0.23 -12.84 3.79
N GLN A 93 0.46 -11.72 4.01
CA GLN A 93 1.65 -11.67 4.84
C GLN A 93 1.30 -11.61 6.32
N GLN A 94 2.22 -12.12 7.15
CA GLN A 94 2.13 -11.92 8.58
C GLN A 94 2.63 -10.51 8.95
N ARG A 95 2.26 -10.03 10.13
CA ARG A 95 2.44 -8.67 10.68
C ARG A 95 3.83 -8.03 10.49
N LEU A 96 4.88 -8.80 10.22
CA LEU A 96 6.25 -8.30 10.03
C LEU A 96 6.69 -8.29 8.55
N GLY A 97 5.79 -8.57 7.61
CA GLY A 97 6.07 -8.53 6.18
C GLY A 97 6.44 -7.13 5.67
N VAL A 98 6.92 -7.08 4.45
CA VAL A 98 7.19 -5.81 3.75
C VAL A 98 5.89 -5.13 3.34
N ALA A 99 4.84 -5.93 3.11
CA ALA A 99 3.52 -5.54 2.66
C ALA A 99 2.45 -6.39 3.36
N ASP A 100 1.17 -6.07 3.18
CA ASP A 100 0.05 -6.84 3.74
C ASP A 100 -0.27 -8.05 2.86
N ILE A 101 -0.20 -7.88 1.54
CA ILE A 101 -0.50 -8.92 0.55
C ILE A 101 0.59 -8.91 -0.53
N VAL A 102 1.04 -10.10 -0.94
CA VAL A 102 1.91 -10.26 -2.11
C VAL A 102 1.12 -10.93 -3.22
N LEU A 103 1.07 -10.28 -4.38
CA LEU A 103 0.41 -10.77 -5.58
C LEU A 103 1.45 -11.12 -6.65
N GLN A 104 1.27 -12.24 -7.33
CA GLN A 104 2.08 -12.59 -8.49
C GLN A 104 1.20 -12.73 -9.72
N PHE A 105 1.61 -12.04 -10.78
CA PHE A 105 0.94 -12.04 -12.08
C PHE A 105 1.81 -12.72 -13.14
N LYS A 106 1.18 -13.35 -14.12
CA LYS A 106 1.88 -13.86 -15.31
C LYS A 106 1.56 -12.94 -16.48
N ILE A 107 2.49 -12.04 -16.81
CA ILE A 107 2.37 -11.07 -17.90
C ILE A 107 3.23 -11.58 -19.06
N GLU A 108 2.58 -11.95 -20.16
CA GLU A 108 3.24 -12.63 -21.27
C GLU A 108 3.98 -13.89 -20.79
N ASN A 109 5.32 -13.89 -20.82
CA ASN A 109 6.17 -14.99 -20.35
C ASN A 109 6.92 -14.66 -19.03
N GLU A 110 6.62 -13.52 -18.41
CA GLU A 110 7.28 -13.04 -17.19
C GLU A 110 6.38 -13.23 -15.97
N TYR A 111 7.00 -13.51 -14.82
CA TYR A 111 6.36 -13.51 -13.52
C TYR A 111 6.65 -12.17 -12.83
N CYS A 112 5.60 -11.41 -12.57
CA CYS A 112 5.71 -10.10 -11.94
C CYS A 112 5.12 -10.14 -10.53
N THR A 113 5.93 -9.82 -9.54
CA THR A 113 5.53 -9.78 -8.13
C THR A 113 5.23 -8.35 -7.70
N SER A 114 4.17 -8.17 -6.95
CA SER A 114 3.76 -6.87 -6.41
C SER A 114 3.45 -6.99 -4.92
N ASN A 115 4.04 -6.11 -4.13
CA ASN A 115 3.87 -5.99 -2.70
C ASN A 115 2.78 -4.94 -2.42
N ILE A 116 1.66 -5.35 -1.82
CA ILE A 116 0.49 -4.50 -1.65
C ILE A 116 0.37 -4.07 -0.19
N ASP A 117 0.36 -2.77 0.04
CA ASP A 117 0.04 -2.15 1.33
C ASP A 117 -1.40 -1.62 1.27
N VAL A 118 -2.29 -2.17 2.08
CA VAL A 118 -3.71 -1.83 2.09
C VAL A 118 -3.97 -0.72 3.10
N LYS A 119 -4.64 0.34 2.65
CA LYS A 119 -5.04 1.46 3.51
C LYS A 119 -6.56 1.63 3.49
N ALA A 120 -7.18 1.28 4.61
CA ALA A 120 -8.60 1.52 4.83
C ALA A 120 -8.84 2.98 5.22
N THR A 121 -9.79 3.65 4.56
CA THR A 121 -10.15 5.04 4.84
C THR A 121 -11.66 5.18 5.00
N ALA A 122 -12.08 5.88 6.07
CA ALA A 122 -13.49 6.11 6.33
C ALA A 122 -14.05 7.21 5.42
N GLU A 123 -15.15 6.93 4.75
CA GLU A 123 -15.78 7.86 3.81
C GLU A 123 -16.42 9.07 4.52
N ASP A 124 -16.93 8.87 5.73
CA ASP A 124 -17.61 9.84 6.57
C ASP A 124 -16.66 10.73 7.40
N ILE A 125 -15.35 10.44 7.39
CA ILE A 125 -14.33 11.20 8.11
C ILE A 125 -13.47 12.00 7.12
N PRO A 126 -13.64 13.34 7.02
CA PRO A 126 -12.94 14.15 6.01
C PRO A 126 -11.40 14.14 6.11
N SER A 127 -10.86 13.83 7.29
CA SER A 127 -9.40 13.70 7.52
C SER A 127 -8.87 12.29 7.27
N SER A 128 -9.74 11.30 7.07
CA SER A 128 -9.33 9.93 6.76
C SER A 128 -8.60 9.90 5.42
N GLY A 129 -7.44 9.27 5.39
CA GLY A 129 -6.58 9.23 4.20
C GLY A 129 -5.52 10.33 4.12
N ARG A 130 -5.46 11.27 5.09
CA ARG A 130 -4.40 12.28 5.17
C ARG A 130 -3.21 11.80 5.99
N GLY A 131 -2.03 11.85 5.41
CA GLY A 131 -0.78 11.52 6.08
C GLY A 131 -0.64 10.08 6.56
N PRO A 132 -1.19 9.04 5.87
CA PRO A 132 -1.00 7.66 6.32
C PRO A 132 0.47 7.29 6.24
N ASN A 133 0.97 6.63 7.28
CA ASN A 133 2.26 5.95 7.22
C ASN A 133 2.14 4.73 6.32
N ILE A 134 3.05 4.61 5.38
CA ILE A 134 3.06 3.53 4.39
C ILE A 134 4.05 2.45 4.83
N THR A 135 5.35 2.77 4.79
CA THR A 135 6.41 1.80 5.08
C THR A 135 7.67 2.50 5.57
N SER A 136 8.60 1.72 6.14
CA SER A 136 9.89 2.21 6.58
C SER A 136 10.72 2.75 5.41
N TYR A 137 11.30 3.94 5.59
CA TYR A 137 12.19 4.57 4.61
C TYR A 137 13.36 3.67 4.21
N SER A 138 14.12 3.16 5.19
CA SER A 138 15.31 2.37 4.88
C SER A 138 14.95 1.04 4.21
N ARG A 139 13.86 0.40 4.64
CA ARG A 139 13.41 -0.86 4.05
C ARG A 139 13.07 -0.66 2.58
N ILE A 140 12.20 0.28 2.26
CA ILE A 140 11.73 0.46 0.88
C ILE A 140 12.88 0.88 -0.05
N ARG A 141 13.75 1.80 0.42
CA ARG A 141 14.92 2.22 -0.35
C ARG A 141 15.86 1.06 -0.66
N THR A 142 16.05 0.17 0.31
CA THR A 142 16.91 -1.02 0.17
C THR A 142 16.34 -1.99 -0.86
N GLU A 143 15.04 -2.27 -0.83
CA GLU A 143 14.42 -3.19 -1.78
C GLU A 143 14.52 -2.67 -3.22
N TYR A 144 14.29 -1.37 -3.45
CA TYR A 144 14.44 -0.78 -4.79
C TYR A 144 15.89 -0.77 -5.32
N ILE A 145 16.91 -0.85 -4.45
CA ILE A 145 18.31 -1.01 -4.90
C ILE A 145 18.61 -2.45 -5.27
N LYS A 146 18.07 -3.42 -4.51
CA LYS A 146 18.40 -4.83 -4.65
C LYS A 146 17.73 -5.48 -5.86
N ASP A 147 16.48 -5.09 -6.13
CA ASP A 147 15.65 -5.73 -7.15
C ASP A 147 15.11 -4.68 -8.13
N PRO A 148 15.50 -4.74 -9.42
CA PRO A 148 15.03 -3.81 -10.45
C PRO A 148 13.53 -3.93 -10.74
N ASP A 149 12.93 -5.08 -10.43
CA ASP A 149 11.51 -5.36 -10.63
C ASP A 149 10.70 -5.24 -9.33
N PHE A 150 11.33 -4.83 -8.22
CA PHE A 150 10.62 -4.63 -6.96
C PHE A 150 9.51 -3.60 -7.11
N MET A 151 8.28 -4.03 -6.88
CA MET A 151 7.08 -3.21 -7.01
C MET A 151 6.33 -3.12 -5.69
N PHE A 152 6.08 -1.91 -5.23
CA PHE A 152 5.31 -1.63 -4.02
C PHE A 152 4.08 -0.80 -4.36
N VAL A 153 2.91 -1.37 -4.16
CA VAL A 153 1.62 -0.77 -4.52
C VAL A 153 0.85 -0.43 -3.25
N ILE A 154 0.34 0.78 -3.20
CA ILE A 154 -0.57 1.24 -2.16
C ILE A 154 -1.99 1.04 -2.68
N LEU A 155 -2.78 0.22 -1.98
CA LEU A 155 -4.19 0.00 -2.27
C LEU A 155 -5.05 0.77 -1.25
N SER A 156 -5.58 1.91 -1.67
CA SER A 156 -6.51 2.69 -0.87
C SER A 156 -7.94 2.18 -1.06
N VAL A 157 -8.58 1.77 0.03
CA VAL A 157 -9.99 1.31 0.03
C VAL A 157 -10.81 2.22 0.92
N LYS A 158 -11.80 2.90 0.34
CA LYS A 158 -12.78 3.67 1.10
C LYS A 158 -13.88 2.75 1.62
N HIS A 159 -14.29 2.98 2.86
CA HIS A 159 -15.38 2.25 3.47
C HIS A 159 -16.28 3.19 4.29
N LYS A 160 -17.51 2.75 4.48
CA LYS A 160 -18.43 3.31 5.46
C LYS A 160 -18.88 2.21 6.42
N VAL A 161 -19.26 2.58 7.63
CA VAL A 161 -19.73 1.64 8.64
C VAL A 161 -21.08 2.10 9.16
N PHE A 162 -22.01 1.15 9.26
CA PHE A 162 -23.33 1.40 9.82
C PHE A 162 -23.83 0.16 10.58
N SER A 163 -24.83 0.36 11.43
CA SER A 163 -25.47 -0.73 12.18
C SER A 163 -26.77 -1.11 11.52
N GLN A 164 -27.06 -2.41 11.52
CA GLN A 164 -28.34 -2.95 11.09
C GLN A 164 -28.90 -3.87 12.16
N ARG A 165 -30.21 -3.73 12.47
CA ARG A 165 -30.90 -4.62 13.39
C ARG A 165 -31.35 -5.88 12.65
N ASN A 166 -31.12 -7.03 13.25
CA ASN A 166 -31.73 -8.28 12.79
C ASN A 166 -33.16 -8.34 13.32
N GLU A 167 -34.15 -8.43 12.44
CA GLU A 167 -35.57 -8.40 12.80
C GLU A 167 -35.98 -9.61 13.65
N ASN A 168 -35.34 -10.75 13.45
CA ASN A 168 -35.67 -11.99 14.15
C ASN A 168 -35.06 -12.11 15.55
N SER A 169 -33.79 -11.70 15.70
CA SER A 169 -33.03 -11.85 16.95
C SER A 169 -33.00 -10.59 17.80
N LEU A 170 -33.43 -9.44 17.26
CA LEU A 170 -33.34 -8.10 17.84
C LEU A 170 -31.88 -7.66 18.14
N LEU A 171 -30.90 -8.44 17.76
CA LEU A 171 -29.47 -8.09 17.88
C LEU A 171 -29.09 -7.11 16.79
N VAL A 172 -28.10 -6.28 17.10
CA VAL A 172 -27.55 -5.31 16.17
C VAL A 172 -26.20 -5.81 15.69
N TYR A 173 -26.02 -5.92 14.39
CA TYR A 173 -24.74 -6.21 13.77
C TYR A 173 -24.22 -4.98 13.00
N GLY A 174 -22.92 -4.92 12.83
CA GLY A 174 -22.28 -3.90 12.04
C GLY A 174 -22.10 -4.35 10.60
N ILE A 175 -22.18 -3.40 9.69
CA ILE A 175 -21.82 -3.59 8.30
C ILE A 175 -20.71 -2.62 7.97
N MET A 176 -19.58 -3.13 7.50
CA MET A 176 -18.55 -2.34 6.86
C MET A 176 -18.70 -2.55 5.35
N GLU A 177 -19.00 -1.50 4.63
CA GLU A 177 -19.23 -1.53 3.19
C GLU A 177 -18.09 -0.77 2.48
N ASN A 178 -17.29 -1.48 1.68
CA ASN A 178 -16.24 -0.89 0.86
C ASN A 178 -16.90 -0.19 -0.34
N THR A 179 -16.59 1.11 -0.55
CA THR A 179 -17.32 1.95 -1.50
C THR A 179 -16.52 2.32 -2.75
N SER A 180 -15.21 2.37 -2.65
CA SER A 180 -14.30 2.59 -3.78
C SER A 180 -12.88 2.15 -3.45
N ALA A 181 -12.09 1.88 -4.47
CA ALA A 181 -10.67 1.57 -4.30
C ALA A 181 -9.83 2.18 -5.41
N ASN A 182 -8.57 2.51 -5.06
CA ASN A 182 -7.55 2.95 -5.99
C ASN A 182 -6.20 2.35 -5.62
N ALA A 183 -5.50 1.81 -6.60
CA ALA A 183 -4.15 1.27 -6.47
C ALA A 183 -3.13 2.21 -7.12
N TYR A 184 -2.01 2.42 -6.45
CA TYR A 184 -0.94 3.33 -6.86
C TYR A 184 0.42 2.67 -6.67
N ASP A 185 1.26 2.67 -7.71
CA ASP A 185 2.67 2.31 -7.54
C ASP A 185 3.40 3.44 -6.79
N LEU A 186 4.00 3.09 -5.64
CA LEU A 186 4.72 4.04 -4.79
C LEU A 186 5.83 4.79 -5.55
N LYS A 187 6.54 4.11 -6.44
CA LYS A 187 7.61 4.70 -7.27
C LYS A 187 7.12 5.86 -8.13
N TYR A 188 5.86 5.80 -8.57
CA TYR A 188 5.29 6.78 -9.49
C TYR A 188 4.36 7.82 -8.82
N ILE A 189 4.27 7.82 -7.50
CA ILE A 189 3.57 8.89 -6.78
C ILE A 189 4.38 10.20 -6.89
N SER A 190 3.71 11.31 -7.20
CA SER A 190 4.34 12.62 -7.34
C SER A 190 5.17 13.02 -6.11
N ASP A 191 6.30 13.69 -6.32
CA ASP A 191 7.13 14.27 -5.26
C ASP A 191 6.31 15.10 -4.26
N ASN A 192 5.34 15.89 -4.76
CA ASN A 192 4.51 16.73 -3.91
C ASN A 192 3.53 15.96 -3.02
N ASP A 193 3.24 14.70 -3.35
CA ASP A 193 2.31 13.85 -2.62
C ASP A 193 3.02 12.90 -1.65
N ILE A 194 4.35 12.72 -1.76
CA ILE A 194 5.18 11.95 -0.84
C ILE A 194 5.72 12.85 0.26
N ASN A 195 5.52 12.42 1.51
CA ASN A 195 6.09 13.01 2.71
C ASN A 195 6.96 12.00 3.47
N TYR A 196 7.68 12.50 4.46
CA TYR A 196 8.50 11.69 5.35
C TYR A 196 8.18 12.03 6.81
N ASN A 197 7.90 10.99 7.62
CA ASN A 197 7.69 11.11 9.05
C ASN A 197 8.89 10.53 9.82
N PRO A 198 9.67 11.35 10.54
CA PRO A 198 10.88 10.90 11.25
C PRO A 198 10.60 10.20 12.59
N SER A 199 9.33 10.04 13.01
CA SER A 199 8.99 9.69 14.39
C SER A 199 9.21 8.23 14.76
N LEU A 200 9.41 7.31 13.82
CA LEU A 200 9.53 5.87 14.06
C LEU A 200 10.79 5.30 13.38
N GLY A 201 11.73 4.80 14.16
CA GLY A 201 12.96 4.16 13.66
C GLY A 201 13.70 5.03 12.64
N THR A 202 13.94 4.50 11.44
CA THR A 202 14.55 5.25 10.32
C THR A 202 13.58 6.23 9.65
N GLY A 203 12.35 6.34 10.16
CA GLY A 203 11.25 7.12 9.62
C GLY A 203 10.35 6.31 8.68
N GLN A 204 9.20 6.90 8.39
CA GLN A 204 8.16 6.30 7.56
C GLN A 204 7.92 7.16 6.33
N ILE A 205 7.74 6.53 5.19
CA ILE A 205 7.17 7.19 4.01
C ILE A 205 5.70 7.43 4.30
N GLN A 206 5.23 8.65 4.03
CA GLN A 206 3.83 9.04 4.15
C GLN A 206 3.32 9.54 2.81
N ILE A 207 2.01 9.38 2.58
CA ILE A 207 1.31 10.01 1.46
C ILE A 207 0.51 11.19 2.02
N LYS A 208 0.61 12.36 1.37
CA LYS A 208 -0.05 13.59 1.83
C LYS A 208 -1.58 13.43 1.92
N ASP A 209 -2.19 12.92 0.85
CA ASP A 209 -3.60 12.54 0.81
C ASP A 209 -3.76 11.39 -0.19
N ILE A 210 -4.13 10.22 0.34
CA ILE A 210 -4.21 8.99 -0.46
C ILE A 210 -5.33 9.00 -1.51
N HIS A 211 -6.25 9.97 -1.43
CA HIS A 211 -7.36 10.11 -2.36
C HIS A 211 -7.05 11.02 -3.55
N TYR A 212 -5.98 11.82 -3.47
CA TYR A 212 -5.64 12.84 -4.47
C TYR A 212 -4.20 12.71 -4.95
N ILE A 213 -3.81 11.49 -5.34
CA ILE A 213 -2.46 11.18 -5.81
C ILE A 213 -2.32 11.59 -7.29
N LYS A 214 -1.21 12.25 -7.58
CA LYS A 214 -0.77 12.53 -8.95
C LYS A 214 0.35 11.59 -9.33
N TYR A 215 0.35 11.15 -10.58
CA TYR A 215 1.41 10.32 -11.14
C TYR A 215 2.56 11.17 -11.68
N GLN A 216 3.79 10.71 -11.41
CA GLN A 216 5.02 11.25 -11.97
C GLN A 216 5.97 10.08 -12.26
N TYR A 217 6.11 9.73 -13.53
CA TYR A 217 7.04 8.67 -13.94
C TYR A 217 8.49 9.09 -13.65
N ARG A 218 9.27 8.13 -13.16
CA ARG A 218 10.69 8.28 -12.83
C ARG A 218 11.40 6.95 -12.86
N THR A 219 12.71 6.99 -12.98
CA THR A 219 13.58 5.81 -12.80
C THR A 219 13.63 5.38 -11.33
N THR A 220 14.08 4.17 -11.07
CA THR A 220 14.30 3.67 -9.71
C THR A 220 15.34 4.50 -8.98
N TRP A 221 16.38 4.96 -9.69
CA TRP A 221 17.39 5.84 -9.10
C TRP A 221 16.82 7.20 -8.69
N GLU A 222 16.05 7.85 -9.57
CA GLU A 222 15.37 9.10 -9.24
C GLU A 222 14.42 8.95 -8.04
N PHE A 223 13.77 7.79 -7.90
CA PHE A 223 12.95 7.51 -6.74
C PHE A 223 13.77 7.39 -5.46
N CYS A 224 14.90 6.67 -5.49
CA CYS A 224 15.82 6.59 -4.35
C CYS A 224 16.32 7.97 -3.94
N GLN A 225 16.72 8.82 -4.90
CA GLN A 225 17.15 10.20 -4.64
C GLN A 225 16.02 11.07 -4.05
N LEU A 226 14.79 10.88 -4.50
CA LEU A 226 13.62 11.55 -3.92
C LEU A 226 13.44 11.16 -2.45
N LEU A 227 13.54 9.88 -2.11
CA LEU A 227 13.44 9.39 -0.74
C LEU A 227 14.55 9.98 0.14
N ASP A 228 15.80 10.00 -0.36
CA ASP A 228 16.95 10.59 0.34
C ASP A 228 16.75 12.09 0.59
N LYS A 229 16.27 12.82 -0.41
CA LYS A 229 15.93 14.24 -0.29
C LYS A 229 14.88 14.48 0.81
N LYS A 230 13.80 13.66 0.86
CA LYS A 230 12.77 13.75 1.91
C LYS A 230 13.34 13.48 3.30
N TYR A 231 14.22 12.48 3.42
CA TYR A 231 14.92 12.15 4.66
C TYR A 231 15.81 13.32 5.13
N LEU A 232 16.70 13.82 4.27
CA LEU A 232 17.66 14.87 4.59
C LEU A 232 17.02 16.24 4.84
N ASN A 233 15.86 16.51 4.28
CA ASN A 233 15.10 17.74 4.54
C ASN A 233 14.36 17.72 5.89
N SER A 234 14.37 16.59 6.60
CA SER A 234 13.76 16.50 7.92
C SER A 234 14.65 17.13 8.99
N SER A 235 14.11 17.98 9.84
CA SER A 235 14.81 18.62 10.96
C SER A 235 15.34 17.63 12.02
N ARG A 236 14.89 16.36 12.00
CA ARG A 236 15.30 15.32 12.94
C ARG A 236 16.30 14.32 12.35
N ARG A 237 16.83 14.59 11.17
CA ARG A 237 17.80 13.73 10.49
C ARG A 237 19.00 14.54 10.04
N THR A 238 20.17 13.94 10.17
CA THR A 238 21.43 14.53 9.76
C THR A 238 22.02 13.78 8.58
N ILE A 239 22.98 14.38 7.92
CA ILE A 239 23.76 13.71 6.87
C ILE A 239 24.54 12.50 7.42
N ASP A 240 25.03 12.59 8.67
CA ASP A 240 25.73 11.48 9.32
C ASP A 240 24.80 10.31 9.62
N ASP A 241 23.53 10.58 9.99
CA ASP A 241 22.50 9.55 10.11
C ASP A 241 22.27 8.84 8.77
N TRP A 242 22.19 9.62 7.67
CA TRP A 242 22.03 9.06 6.34
C TRP A 242 23.22 8.16 5.95
N PHE A 243 24.47 8.59 6.18
CA PHE A 243 25.66 7.78 5.89
C PHE A 243 25.71 6.51 6.74
N ARG A 244 25.26 6.56 8.00
CA ARG A 244 25.15 5.35 8.85
C ARG A 244 24.17 4.34 8.24
N GLU A 245 22.97 4.78 7.86
CA GLU A 245 21.99 3.94 7.19
C GLU A 245 22.51 3.42 5.85
N ALA A 246 23.14 4.28 5.06
CA ALA A 246 23.68 3.94 3.74
C ALA A 246 24.74 2.82 3.80
N ARG A 247 25.61 2.84 4.82
CA ARG A 247 26.59 1.77 5.04
C ARG A 247 25.92 0.50 5.56
N MET A 248 25.02 0.63 6.52
CA MET A 248 24.33 -0.51 7.13
C MET A 248 23.49 -1.29 6.09
N HIS A 249 22.89 -0.59 5.14
CA HIS A 249 22.03 -1.16 4.11
C HIS A 249 22.72 -1.29 2.75
N GLU A 250 24.01 -1.03 2.68
CA GLU A 250 24.83 -1.14 1.46
C GLU A 250 24.33 -0.30 0.28
N TRP A 251 23.86 0.93 0.53
CA TRP A 251 23.42 1.85 -0.53
C TRP A 251 24.57 2.54 -1.24
N ILE A 252 25.73 2.54 -0.62
CA ILE A 252 26.99 3.06 -1.15
C ILE A 252 28.03 1.95 -1.24
N LYS A 253 29.00 2.12 -2.13
CA LYS A 253 30.15 1.22 -2.23
C LYS A 253 31.11 1.53 -1.07
N ASN A 254 31.76 0.50 -0.58
CA ASN A 254 32.80 0.63 0.46
C ASN A 254 34.09 1.18 -0.12
#